data_578d21538a3a07364dddd19c56c628d1
#
_entry.id   578d21538a3a07364dddd19c56c628d1
#
_cell.length_a   1.000
_cell.length_b   1.000
_cell.length_c   1.000
_cell.angle_alpha   90.00
_cell.angle_beta   90.00
_cell.angle_gamma   90.00
#
_symmetry.space_group_name_H-M   'P 1'
#
loop_
_entity.id
_entity.type
_entity.pdbx_description
1 polymer ?
#
loop_
_entity_poly.entity_id
_entity_poly.type
_entity_poly.pdbx_seq_one_letter_code
_entity_poly.pdbx_strand_id
1 'polypeptide(L)'
;MDIDAIHKALANPVRREILVWLKEPEAYFSEQEFPLASGVCAGQIDARCGMSQSTVSAHLATLHKAGLVTSKRVGQWIFFKRDEAVIKEFLDQLRNGL
;
A
#
# COMPACT_ATOMS: atom_id res chain seq x y z
N MET A 1 -4.70 16.42 -0.87
CA MET A 1 -3.52 15.55 -1.03
C MET A 1 -2.30 16.25 -0.47
N ASP A 2 -1.58 15.58 0.41
CA ASP A 2 -0.33 16.09 0.98
C ASP A 2 0.85 15.57 0.15
N ILE A 3 1.34 16.39 -0.77
CA ILE A 3 2.38 16.00 -1.70
C ILE A 3 3.73 15.68 -1.02
N ASP A 4 4.05 16.40 0.04
CA ASP A 4 5.30 16.15 0.77
C ASP A 4 5.25 14.82 1.52
N ALA A 5 4.10 14.48 2.10
CA ALA A 5 3.91 13.18 2.74
C ALA A 5 4.06 12.03 1.73
N ILE A 6 3.56 12.24 0.51
CA ILE A 6 3.70 11.24 -0.57
C ILE A 6 5.17 11.07 -0.95
N HIS A 7 5.90 12.17 -1.15
CA HIS A 7 7.33 12.09 -1.46
C HIS A 7 8.11 11.35 -0.38
N LYS A 8 7.83 11.64 0.89
CA LYS A 8 8.48 10.96 2.02
C LYS A 8 8.14 9.47 2.04
N ALA A 9 6.88 9.13 1.80
CA ALA A 9 6.45 7.73 1.77
C ALA A 9 7.17 6.96 0.65
N LEU A 10 7.35 7.59 -0.50
CA LEU A 10 8.01 6.96 -1.66
C LEU A 10 9.54 6.96 -1.57
N ALA A 11 10.12 7.62 -0.59
CA ALA A 11 11.58 7.67 -0.41
C ALA A 11 12.17 6.40 0.20
N ASN A 12 11.36 5.36 0.40
CA ASN A 12 11.78 4.09 0.98
C ASN A 12 11.51 2.94 0.00
N PRO A 13 12.52 2.09 -0.30
CA PRO A 13 12.36 1.03 -1.29
C PRO A 13 11.33 -0.04 -0.89
N VAL A 14 11.21 -0.34 0.40
CA VAL A 14 10.22 -1.33 0.87
C VAL A 14 8.80 -0.83 0.61
N ARG A 15 8.54 0.44 0.88
CA ARG A 15 7.21 1.02 0.64
C ARG A 15 6.88 1.08 -0.85
N ARG A 16 7.87 1.41 -1.70
CA ARG A 16 7.65 1.35 -3.15
C ARG A 16 7.33 -0.07 -3.61
N GLU A 17 8.02 -1.07 -3.05
CA GLU A 17 7.79 -2.47 -3.38
C GLU A 17 6.39 -2.93 -2.97
N ILE A 18 5.94 -2.53 -1.79
CA ILE A 18 4.57 -2.82 -1.32
C ILE A 18 3.54 -2.28 -2.33
N LEU A 19 3.74 -1.05 -2.80
CA LEU A 19 2.84 -0.46 -3.80
C LEU A 19 2.82 -1.24 -5.12
N VAL A 20 3.98 -1.74 -5.55
CA VAL A 20 4.06 -2.60 -6.75
C VAL A 20 3.20 -3.85 -6.55
N TRP A 21 3.34 -4.52 -5.39
CA TRP A 21 2.56 -5.73 -5.12
C TRP A 21 1.05 -5.45 -5.07
N LEU A 22 0.67 -4.35 -4.44
CA LEU A 22 -0.75 -3.98 -4.31
C LEU A 22 -1.36 -3.51 -5.63
N LYS A 23 -0.54 -3.14 -6.61
CA LYS A 23 -1.01 -2.80 -7.95
C LYS A 23 -1.52 -4.03 -8.71
N GLU A 24 -0.86 -5.15 -8.52
CA GLU A 24 -1.21 -6.41 -9.20
C GLU A 24 -1.33 -7.53 -8.17
N PRO A 25 -2.33 -7.47 -7.26
CA PRO A 25 -2.42 -8.42 -6.16
C PRO A 25 -2.58 -9.86 -6.61
N GLU A 26 -3.19 -10.10 -7.77
CA GLU A 26 -3.37 -11.45 -8.33
C GLU A 26 -2.00 -12.10 -8.64
N ALA A 27 -1.00 -11.31 -8.99
CA ALA A 27 0.33 -11.83 -9.32
C ALA A 27 1.13 -12.20 -8.06
N TYR A 28 0.89 -11.52 -6.95
CA TYR A 28 1.72 -11.64 -5.75
C TYR A 28 1.05 -12.31 -4.57
N PHE A 29 -0.28 -12.32 -4.53
CA PHE A 29 -1.06 -12.80 -3.38
C PHE A 29 -2.18 -13.76 -3.79
N SER A 30 -1.96 -14.53 -4.85
CA SER A 30 -2.97 -15.44 -5.40
C SER A 30 -3.44 -16.51 -4.40
N GLU A 31 -2.64 -16.79 -3.37
CA GLU A 31 -2.96 -17.80 -2.35
C GLU A 31 -3.81 -17.25 -1.20
N GLN A 32 -4.11 -15.95 -1.20
CA GLN A 32 -4.94 -15.38 -0.16
C GLN A 32 -6.33 -16.03 -0.16
N GLU A 33 -6.80 -16.45 1.01
CA GLU A 33 -8.11 -17.09 1.15
C GLU A 33 -9.28 -16.11 0.94
N PHE A 34 -9.09 -14.83 1.32
CA PHE A 34 -10.10 -13.80 1.12
C PHE A 34 -10.03 -13.25 -0.30
N PRO A 35 -11.19 -12.78 -0.85
CA PRO A 35 -11.18 -12.17 -2.19
C PRO A 35 -10.24 -10.98 -2.26
N LEU A 36 -9.38 -10.95 -3.27
CA LEU A 36 -8.42 -9.85 -3.48
C LEU A 36 -9.12 -8.52 -3.79
N ALA A 37 -10.36 -8.57 -4.28
CA ALA A 37 -11.15 -7.36 -4.50
C ALA A 37 -11.37 -6.55 -3.21
N SER A 38 -11.33 -7.22 -2.05
CA SER A 38 -11.45 -6.56 -0.74
C SER A 38 -10.14 -5.95 -0.27
N GLY A 39 -9.04 -6.20 -0.96
CA GLY A 39 -7.70 -5.79 -0.59
C GLY A 39 -6.84 -6.97 -0.16
N VAL A 40 -5.58 -6.67 0.16
CA VAL A 40 -4.61 -7.67 0.61
C VAL A 40 -4.49 -7.63 2.12
N CYS A 41 -4.62 -8.79 2.76
CA CYS A 41 -4.52 -8.92 4.21
C CYS A 41 -3.12 -8.55 4.69
N ALA A 42 -3.04 -7.83 5.81
CA ALA A 42 -1.77 -7.39 6.41
C ALA A 42 -0.79 -8.57 6.61
N GLY A 43 -1.29 -9.72 7.05
CA GLY A 43 -0.45 -10.90 7.25
C GLY A 43 0.22 -11.40 5.97
N GLN A 44 -0.46 -11.28 4.83
CA GLN A 44 0.12 -11.64 3.53
C GLN A 44 1.26 -10.69 3.15
N ILE A 45 1.08 -9.40 3.44
CA ILE A 45 2.11 -8.40 3.18
C ILE A 45 3.31 -8.64 4.08
N ASP A 46 3.08 -8.91 5.37
CA ASP A 46 4.14 -9.24 6.33
C ASP A 46 4.99 -10.42 5.83
N ALA A 47 4.32 -11.50 5.42
CA ALA A 47 4.99 -12.70 4.95
C ALA A 47 5.85 -12.42 3.72
N ARG A 48 5.34 -11.62 2.80
CA ARG A 48 6.08 -11.31 1.57
C ARG A 48 7.27 -10.39 1.82
N CYS A 49 7.14 -9.44 2.74
CA CYS A 49 8.24 -8.55 3.11
C CYS A 49 9.42 -9.28 3.77
N GLY A 50 9.14 -10.37 4.47
CA GLY A 50 10.18 -11.07 5.24
C GLY A 50 10.73 -10.25 6.39
N MET A 51 9.98 -9.27 6.87
CA MET A 51 10.34 -8.38 7.96
C MET A 51 9.42 -8.62 9.15
N SER A 52 9.77 -8.07 10.32
CA SER A 52 8.89 -8.14 11.48
C SER A 52 7.56 -7.46 11.21
N GLN A 53 6.50 -7.96 11.84
CA GLN A 53 5.16 -7.40 11.71
C GLN A 53 5.14 -5.91 12.10
N SER A 54 5.86 -5.52 13.15
CA SER A 54 5.89 -4.13 13.59
C SER A 54 6.55 -3.21 12.56
N THR A 55 7.60 -3.67 11.89
CA THR A 55 8.27 -2.91 10.83
C THR A 55 7.34 -2.72 9.62
N VAL A 56 6.68 -3.78 9.19
CA VAL A 56 5.75 -3.71 8.07
C VAL A 56 4.54 -2.83 8.41
N SER A 57 4.01 -2.95 9.64
CA SER A 57 2.92 -2.10 10.10
C SER A 57 3.29 -0.61 10.06
N ALA A 58 4.53 -0.27 10.41
CA ALA A 58 5.02 1.11 10.33
C ALA A 58 5.05 1.61 8.88
N HIS A 59 5.51 0.77 7.94
CA HIS A 59 5.50 1.12 6.52
C HIS A 59 4.08 1.31 5.98
N LEU A 60 3.17 0.41 6.34
CA LEU A 60 1.77 0.51 5.92
C LEU A 60 1.10 1.74 6.52
N ALA A 61 1.41 2.08 7.77
CA ALA A 61 0.88 3.30 8.40
C ALA A 61 1.37 4.56 7.67
N THR A 62 2.64 4.59 7.26
CA THR A 62 3.20 5.71 6.50
C THR A 62 2.49 5.85 5.14
N LEU A 63 2.31 4.75 4.42
CA LEU A 63 1.58 4.75 3.15
C LEU A 63 0.13 5.18 3.32
N HIS A 64 -0.52 4.72 4.36
CA HIS A 64 -1.91 5.05 4.67
C HIS A 64 -2.06 6.53 5.01
N LYS A 65 -1.19 7.06 5.87
CA LYS A 65 -1.21 8.47 6.26
C LYS A 65 -0.96 9.40 5.07
N ALA A 66 -0.14 8.97 4.13
CA ALA A 66 0.11 9.73 2.90
C ALA A 66 -1.05 9.65 1.90
N GLY A 67 -2.04 8.79 2.15
CA GLY A 67 -3.20 8.62 1.26
C GLY A 67 -2.96 7.68 0.09
N LEU A 68 -1.81 7.01 0.03
CA LEU A 68 -1.48 6.12 -1.09
C LEU A 68 -2.16 4.77 -1.03
N VAL A 69 -2.56 4.35 0.16
CA VAL A 69 -3.34 3.12 0.36
C VAL A 69 -4.53 3.42 1.25
N THR A 70 -5.58 2.63 1.10
CA THR A 70 -6.73 2.59 2.00
C THR A 70 -6.68 1.31 2.80
N SER A 71 -7.33 1.29 3.95
CA SER A 71 -7.44 0.10 4.77
C SER A 71 -8.89 -0.17 5.13
N LYS A 72 -9.21 -1.46 5.32
CA LYS A 72 -10.53 -1.90 5.71
C LYS A 72 -10.36 -2.98 6.77
N ARG A 73 -11.04 -2.80 7.91
CA ARG A 73 -11.06 -3.82 8.96
C ARG A 73 -12.31 -4.69 8.83
N VAL A 74 -12.11 -6.00 8.85
CA VAL A 74 -13.21 -6.97 8.91
C VAL A 74 -12.88 -7.93 10.06
N GLY A 75 -13.57 -7.79 11.19
CA GLY A 75 -13.25 -8.52 12.41
C GLY A 75 -11.84 -8.20 12.90
N GLN A 76 -11.00 -9.23 13.01
CA GLN A 76 -9.60 -9.09 13.40
C GLN A 76 -8.66 -8.88 12.22
N TRP A 77 -9.19 -8.87 10.99
CA TRP A 77 -8.40 -8.79 9.76
C TRP A 77 -8.40 -7.35 9.24
N ILE A 78 -7.22 -6.90 8.74
CA ILE A 78 -7.08 -5.59 8.08
C ILE A 78 -6.60 -5.86 6.67
N PHE A 79 -7.28 -5.23 5.70
CA PHE A 79 -6.98 -5.36 4.28
C PHE A 79 -6.53 -4.02 3.72
N PHE A 80 -5.56 -4.03 2.83
CA PHE A 80 -4.99 -2.84 2.22
C PHE A 80 -5.16 -2.86 0.70
N LYS A 81 -5.50 -1.70 0.13
CA LYS A 81 -5.58 -1.47 -1.31
C LYS A 81 -4.88 -0.16 -1.63
N ARG A 82 -4.37 -0.04 -2.85
CA ARG A 82 -3.92 1.25 -3.35
C ARG A 82 -5.12 2.17 -3.53
N ASP A 83 -4.91 3.47 -3.26
CA ASP A 83 -5.88 4.49 -3.63
C ASP A 83 -5.53 5.01 -5.01
N GLU A 84 -6.16 4.46 -6.05
CA GLU A 84 -5.83 4.78 -7.43
C GLU A 84 -6.14 6.24 -7.78
N ALA A 85 -7.16 6.83 -7.16
CA ALA A 85 -7.51 8.23 -7.40
C ALA A 85 -6.42 9.17 -6.90
N VAL A 86 -5.90 8.93 -5.69
CA VAL A 86 -4.82 9.74 -5.12
C VAL A 86 -3.54 9.56 -5.92
N ILE A 87 -3.21 8.32 -6.28
CA ILE A 87 -2.01 8.02 -7.06
C ILE A 87 -2.05 8.73 -8.41
N LYS A 88 -3.21 8.69 -9.09
CA LYS A 88 -3.38 9.38 -10.36
C LYS A 88 -3.20 10.89 -10.22
N GLU A 89 -3.80 11.48 -9.20
CA GLU A 89 -3.66 12.91 -8.94
C GLU A 89 -2.19 13.30 -8.69
N PHE A 90 -1.48 12.50 -7.91
CA PHE A 90 -0.06 12.72 -7.65
C PHE A 90 0.76 12.65 -8.94
N LEU A 91 0.54 11.63 -9.76
CA LEU A 91 1.26 11.48 -11.03
C LEU A 91 0.96 12.64 -11.99
N ASP A 92 -0.27 13.11 -12.04
CA ASP A 92 -0.66 14.25 -12.86
C ASP A 92 0.06 15.52 -12.38
N GLN A 93 0.16 15.73 -11.07
CA GLN A 93 0.87 16.88 -10.52
C GLN A 93 2.36 16.82 -10.84
N LEU A 94 3.00 15.66 -10.75
CA LEU A 94 4.39 15.50 -11.13
C LEU A 94 4.60 15.81 -12.61
N ARG A 95 3.75 15.27 -13.48
CA ARG A 95 3.85 15.49 -14.92
C ARG A 95 3.75 16.98 -15.27
N ASN A 96 2.85 17.69 -14.61
CA ASN A 96 2.60 19.10 -14.90
C ASN A 96 3.56 20.05 -14.18
N GLY A 97 4.20 19.60 -13.10
CA GLY A 97 5.07 20.40 -12.26
C GLY A 97 6.57 20.20 -12.49
N LEU A 98 6.92 19.17 -13.22
CA LEU A 98 8.31 18.88 -13.58
C LEU A 98 8.51 19.06 -15.08
#